data_128cad525eed65c959a14dd2fb6b8712
#
_entry.id   128cad525eed65c959a14dd2fb6b8712
#
_cell.length_a   1.000
_cell.length_b   1.000
_cell.length_c   1.000
_cell.angle_alpha   90.00
_cell.angle_beta   90.00
_cell.angle_gamma   90.00
#
_symmetry.space_group_name_H-M   'P 1'
#
loop_
_entity.id
_entity.type
_entity.pdbx_description
1 polymer ?
#
loop_
_entity_poly.entity_id
_entity_poly.type
_entity_poly.pdbx_seq_one_letter_code
_entity_poly.pdbx_strand_id
1 'polypeptide(L)'
;MTIKNIATKAYTSSATALWGCGLAAVLVLTGCSALPAAPTRPVLYDFGPGPLATVPTDRRAPLAPLALADMDAPGLPEGGNAVLYRLAYADAQQLRPYSQARWSQPPAQLLQQRLREQLGLRRAVLKADDGAAQAREPAQGNKLPLVLRTELEEFSHLFTSPSESAGMVRLRATVVELTPSGESLRGQRVFIVQQPAKSADAAGGVAALAAASSQLAGELAAWVEQVGQ
;
A
#
# COMPACT_ATOMS: atom_id res chain seq x y z
N MET A 1 -50.94 -48.21 -82.14
CA MET A 1 -50.90 -49.32 -81.23
C MET A 1 -50.23 -48.85 -79.90
N THR A 2 -51.04 -48.86 -78.89
CA THR A 2 -50.87 -48.18 -77.57
C THR A 2 -49.95 -48.95 -76.63
N ILE A 3 -49.04 -48.30 -75.89
CA ILE A 3 -48.59 -48.79 -74.58
C ILE A 3 -48.36 -47.60 -73.69
N LYS A 4 -49.04 -47.67 -72.55
CA LYS A 4 -49.00 -46.76 -71.44
C LYS A 4 -47.68 -46.90 -70.62
N ASN A 5 -47.09 -45.76 -70.23
CA ASN A 5 -46.05 -45.77 -69.23
C ASN A 5 -46.63 -45.27 -67.88
N ILE A 6 -46.46 -46.09 -66.88
CA ILE A 6 -46.88 -45.91 -65.51
C ILE A 6 -45.79 -45.12 -64.77
N ALA A 7 -46.15 -44.03 -64.17
CA ALA A 7 -45.31 -43.20 -63.32
C ALA A 7 -45.13 -43.83 -61.94
N THR A 8 -43.89 -44.17 -61.61
CA THR A 8 -43.47 -44.52 -60.21
C THR A 8 -43.02 -43.23 -59.50
N LYS A 9 -43.82 -42.87 -58.52
CA LYS A 9 -43.57 -41.72 -57.65
C LYS A 9 -42.63 -42.15 -56.53
N ALA A 10 -41.38 -41.68 -56.58
CA ALA A 10 -40.40 -41.96 -55.53
C ALA A 10 -40.70 -41.12 -54.29
N TYR A 11 -40.97 -41.82 -53.22
CA TYR A 11 -40.96 -41.26 -51.86
C TYR A 11 -39.54 -41.36 -51.33
N THR A 12 -38.86 -40.26 -51.30
CA THR A 12 -37.58 -40.20 -50.64
C THR A 12 -37.53 -38.96 -49.74
N SER A 13 -37.21 -39.19 -48.50
CA SER A 13 -36.46 -38.31 -47.67
C SER A 13 -37.20 -37.27 -46.81
N SER A 14 -37.91 -37.77 -45.83
CA SER A 14 -38.25 -36.93 -44.64
C SER A 14 -37.39 -37.27 -43.40
N ALA A 15 -36.52 -38.28 -43.47
CA ALA A 15 -35.75 -38.73 -42.31
C ALA A 15 -34.40 -37.96 -42.11
N THR A 16 -33.83 -37.36 -43.10
CA THR A 16 -32.56 -36.64 -43.02
C THR A 16 -32.69 -35.21 -42.49
N ALA A 17 -33.86 -34.59 -42.56
CA ALA A 17 -34.11 -33.21 -42.06
C ALA A 17 -34.18 -33.16 -40.56
N LEU A 18 -34.67 -34.22 -39.90
CA LEU A 18 -34.82 -34.28 -38.41
C LEU A 18 -33.47 -34.51 -37.68
N TRP A 19 -32.51 -35.16 -38.33
CA TRP A 19 -31.19 -35.37 -37.72
C TRP A 19 -30.29 -34.13 -37.78
N GLY A 20 -30.44 -33.30 -38.82
CA GLY A 20 -29.72 -32.02 -38.94
C GLY A 20 -30.12 -31.00 -37.89
N CYS A 21 -31.40 -30.90 -37.55
CA CYS A 21 -31.87 -29.98 -36.50
C CYS A 21 -31.46 -30.43 -35.08
N GLY A 22 -31.35 -31.74 -34.80
CA GLY A 22 -30.89 -32.27 -33.51
C GLY A 22 -29.42 -31.96 -33.24
N LEU A 23 -28.56 -32.05 -34.24
CA LEU A 23 -27.12 -31.76 -34.09
C LEU A 23 -26.84 -30.28 -33.91
N ALA A 24 -27.58 -29.40 -34.61
CA ALA A 24 -27.47 -27.96 -34.45
C ALA A 24 -27.96 -27.48 -33.08
N ALA A 25 -29.00 -28.08 -32.52
CA ALA A 25 -29.50 -27.74 -31.16
C ALA A 25 -28.54 -28.12 -30.04
N VAL A 26 -27.79 -29.23 -30.17
CA VAL A 26 -26.78 -29.64 -29.17
C VAL A 26 -25.56 -28.71 -29.17
N LEU A 27 -25.15 -28.17 -30.32
CA LEU A 27 -24.03 -27.21 -30.41
C LEU A 27 -24.32 -25.84 -29.81
N VAL A 28 -25.59 -25.43 -29.71
CA VAL A 28 -25.98 -24.14 -29.13
C VAL A 28 -26.02 -24.23 -27.59
N LEU A 29 -26.24 -25.40 -26.99
CA LEU A 29 -26.28 -25.58 -25.54
C LEU A 29 -24.91 -25.71 -24.85
N THR A 30 -23.81 -25.94 -25.62
CA THR A 30 -22.47 -26.03 -25.06
C THR A 30 -21.77 -24.67 -24.94
N GLY A 31 -22.37 -23.58 -25.43
CA GLY A 31 -21.79 -22.23 -25.43
C GLY A 31 -21.92 -21.43 -24.14
N CYS A 32 -22.66 -21.90 -23.13
CA CYS A 32 -23.03 -21.10 -21.95
C CYS A 32 -22.17 -21.32 -20.71
N SER A 33 -21.03 -22.02 -20.75
CA SER A 33 -20.23 -22.27 -19.56
C SER A 33 -19.07 -21.27 -19.33
N ALA A 34 -18.97 -20.23 -20.12
CA ALA A 34 -17.97 -19.18 -19.96
C ALA A 34 -18.58 -17.87 -19.40
N LEU A 35 -19.40 -17.96 -18.36
CA LEU A 35 -19.70 -16.76 -17.59
C LEU A 35 -18.42 -16.33 -16.87
N PRO A 36 -17.95 -15.08 -17.07
CA PRO A 36 -16.81 -14.56 -16.32
C PRO A 36 -17.09 -14.72 -14.82
N ALA A 37 -16.13 -15.30 -14.09
CA ALA A 37 -16.22 -15.38 -12.65
C ALA A 37 -16.51 -13.99 -12.08
N ALA A 38 -17.43 -13.90 -11.13
CA ALA A 38 -17.74 -12.63 -10.48
C ALA A 38 -16.45 -11.99 -9.96
N PRO A 39 -16.22 -10.68 -10.16
CA PRO A 39 -15.01 -10.03 -9.71
C PRO A 39 -14.87 -10.19 -8.20
N THR A 40 -13.80 -10.83 -7.76
CA THR A 40 -13.48 -10.98 -6.34
C THR A 40 -13.10 -9.60 -5.78
N ARG A 41 -13.71 -9.21 -4.65
CA ARG A 41 -13.37 -7.96 -3.99
C ARG A 41 -11.98 -8.08 -3.37
N PRO A 42 -11.09 -7.08 -3.56
CA PRO A 42 -9.79 -7.07 -2.89
C PRO A 42 -9.96 -7.05 -1.35
N VAL A 43 -9.04 -7.70 -0.67
CA VAL A 43 -8.91 -7.60 0.79
C VAL A 43 -8.25 -6.26 1.11
N LEU A 44 -8.85 -5.50 2.03
CA LEU A 44 -8.31 -4.24 2.51
C LEU A 44 -7.49 -4.48 3.78
N TYR A 45 -6.31 -3.87 3.83
CA TYR A 45 -5.38 -3.92 4.94
C TYR A 45 -5.07 -2.52 5.45
N ASP A 46 -4.74 -2.42 6.74
CA ASP A 46 -4.15 -1.25 7.38
C ASP A 46 -3.04 -1.67 8.35
N PHE A 47 -2.51 -0.75 9.14
CA PHE A 47 -1.50 -1.07 10.15
C PHE A 47 -2.10 -1.55 11.48
N GLY A 48 -3.40 -1.81 11.52
CA GLY A 48 -4.15 -2.14 12.72
C GLY A 48 -4.31 -0.94 13.67
N PRO A 49 -5.04 -1.11 14.78
CA PRO A 49 -5.35 -0.03 15.71
C PRO A 49 -4.11 0.49 16.48
N GLY A 50 -2.93 -0.05 16.21
CA GLY A 50 -1.73 0.24 16.96
C GLY A 50 -1.78 -0.33 18.41
N PRO A 51 -0.77 -0.06 19.24
CA PRO A 51 -0.85 -0.38 20.66
C PRO A 51 -2.01 0.44 21.25
N LEU A 52 -3.01 -0.24 21.78
CA LEU A 52 -4.07 0.39 22.56
C LEU A 52 -3.36 1.17 23.67
N ALA A 53 -3.46 2.49 23.64
CA ALA A 53 -2.69 3.38 24.48
C ALA A 53 -2.89 3.02 25.98
N THR A 54 -1.96 2.26 26.50
CA THR A 54 -1.67 2.37 27.92
C THR A 54 -1.11 3.77 28.13
N VAL A 55 -1.66 4.49 29.10
CA VAL A 55 -1.16 5.81 29.52
C VAL A 55 0.37 5.79 29.47
N PRO A 56 1.03 6.74 28.79
CA PRO A 56 2.48 6.71 28.68
C PRO A 56 3.08 6.67 30.10
N THR A 57 3.73 5.58 30.44
CA THR A 57 4.49 5.44 31.70
C THR A 57 5.81 6.20 31.64
N ASP A 58 6.05 6.87 30.52
CA ASP A 58 7.26 7.68 30.33
C ASP A 58 7.18 8.95 31.19
N ARG A 59 7.92 8.94 32.30
CA ARG A 59 8.03 10.07 33.23
C ARG A 59 9.01 11.16 32.78
N ARG A 60 9.59 11.03 31.58
CA ARG A 60 10.49 12.05 31.03
C ARG A 60 9.71 13.32 30.72
N ALA A 61 10.39 14.47 30.83
CA ALA A 61 9.79 15.75 30.52
C ALA A 61 9.26 15.78 29.06
N PRO A 62 8.12 16.46 28.79
CA PRO A 62 7.64 16.68 27.44
C PRO A 62 8.72 17.36 26.59
N LEU A 63 8.79 16.98 25.32
CA LEU A 63 9.67 17.61 24.35
C LEU A 63 8.97 18.80 23.68
N ALA A 64 9.76 19.70 23.09
CA ALA A 64 9.24 20.82 22.31
C ALA A 64 8.30 20.34 21.19
N PRO A 65 7.25 21.10 20.84
CA PRO A 65 6.38 20.83 19.72
C PRO A 65 7.17 20.64 18.42
N LEU A 66 6.64 19.81 17.53
CA LEU A 66 7.22 19.52 16.21
C LEU A 66 6.13 19.68 15.14
N ALA A 67 6.42 20.36 14.07
CA ALA A 67 5.56 20.40 12.89
C ALA A 67 5.91 19.23 11.96
N LEU A 68 4.95 18.39 11.66
CA LEU A 68 5.09 17.28 10.70
C LEU A 68 4.41 17.69 9.38
N ALA A 69 5.21 17.85 8.34
CA ALA A 69 4.72 18.09 6.99
C ALA A 69 4.07 16.84 6.41
N ASP A 70 3.24 17.01 5.38
CA ASP A 70 2.69 15.87 4.65
C ASP A 70 3.82 15.05 4.02
N MET A 71 3.62 13.73 4.00
CA MET A 71 4.64 12.81 3.51
C MET A 71 4.60 12.71 1.99
N ASP A 72 5.69 13.04 1.34
CA ASP A 72 5.89 12.77 -0.07
C ASP A 72 6.23 11.28 -0.30
N ALA A 73 5.85 10.73 -1.45
CA ALA A 73 6.11 9.32 -1.79
C ALA A 73 6.65 9.17 -3.23
N PRO A 74 7.80 9.77 -3.55
CA PRO A 74 8.35 9.74 -4.91
C PRO A 74 8.73 8.33 -5.40
N GLY A 75 8.92 7.38 -4.47
CA GLY A 75 9.23 5.99 -4.80
C GLY A 75 8.02 5.10 -5.08
N LEU A 76 6.80 5.62 -4.98
CA LEU A 76 5.56 4.86 -5.12
C LEU A 76 4.68 5.44 -6.24
N PRO A 77 3.80 4.62 -6.86
CA PRO A 77 2.78 5.13 -7.77
C PRO A 77 1.88 6.16 -7.08
N GLU A 78 1.67 7.31 -7.71
CA GLU A 78 0.88 8.41 -7.16
C GLU A 78 -0.53 7.96 -6.78
N GLY A 79 -0.94 8.27 -5.54
CA GLY A 79 -2.27 7.93 -5.01
C GLY A 79 -2.57 6.43 -4.92
N GLY A 80 -1.60 5.57 -5.21
CA GLY A 80 -1.79 4.13 -5.25
C GLY A 80 -1.97 3.51 -3.86
N ASN A 81 -2.96 2.62 -3.73
CA ASN A 81 -3.20 1.84 -2.52
C ASN A 81 -2.92 0.33 -2.72
N ALA A 82 -2.25 -0.07 -3.79
CA ALA A 82 -1.88 -1.45 -4.02
C ALA A 82 -0.84 -1.92 -2.98
N VAL A 83 -0.99 -3.14 -2.47
CA VAL A 83 0.12 -3.80 -1.78
C VAL A 83 1.13 -4.24 -2.83
N LEU A 84 2.35 -3.72 -2.73
CA LEU A 84 3.40 -3.91 -3.74
C LEU A 84 4.44 -4.93 -3.28
N TYR A 85 5.02 -5.67 -4.24
CA TYR A 85 6.11 -6.59 -3.99
C TYR A 85 7.19 -6.54 -5.08
N ARG A 86 8.40 -7.00 -4.73
CA ARG A 86 9.53 -7.19 -5.64
C ARG A 86 10.08 -8.60 -5.52
N LEU A 87 10.43 -9.20 -6.66
CA LEU A 87 11.14 -10.49 -6.70
C LEU A 87 12.64 -10.18 -6.95
N ALA A 88 13.37 -9.80 -5.89
CA ALA A 88 14.76 -9.38 -6.01
C ALA A 88 15.68 -10.47 -6.58
N TYR A 89 15.33 -11.74 -6.38
CA TYR A 89 16.06 -12.88 -6.93
C TYR A 89 15.85 -13.07 -8.45
N ALA A 90 14.82 -12.44 -9.04
CA ALA A 90 14.50 -12.56 -10.46
C ALA A 90 14.68 -11.23 -11.20
N ASP A 91 14.01 -10.18 -10.72
CA ASP A 91 14.06 -8.82 -11.25
C ASP A 91 13.77 -7.81 -10.15
N ALA A 92 14.83 -7.25 -9.56
CA ALA A 92 14.72 -6.29 -8.47
C ALA A 92 14.15 -4.94 -8.91
N GLN A 93 14.20 -4.59 -10.19
CA GLN A 93 13.71 -3.31 -10.70
C GLN A 93 12.19 -3.32 -10.85
N GLN A 94 11.57 -4.49 -11.02
CA GLN A 94 10.15 -4.59 -11.26
C GLN A 94 9.34 -4.53 -9.97
N LEU A 95 8.57 -3.46 -9.79
CA LEU A 95 7.57 -3.32 -8.74
C LEU A 95 6.23 -3.86 -9.24
N ARG A 96 5.63 -4.79 -8.50
CA ARG A 96 4.42 -5.53 -8.88
C ARG A 96 3.32 -5.38 -7.84
N PRO A 97 2.06 -5.13 -8.24
CA PRO A 97 0.94 -5.15 -7.30
C PRO A 97 0.43 -6.57 -7.05
N TYR A 98 0.05 -6.87 -5.80
CA TYR A 98 -0.81 -8.02 -5.53
C TYR A 98 -2.19 -7.81 -6.13
N SER A 99 -2.76 -8.85 -6.76
CA SER A 99 -4.05 -8.75 -7.46
C SER A 99 -5.22 -8.48 -6.50
N GLN A 100 -5.21 -9.13 -5.32
CA GLN A 100 -6.32 -9.16 -4.37
C GLN A 100 -6.01 -8.47 -3.03
N ALA A 101 -4.92 -7.70 -2.92
CA ALA A 101 -4.57 -6.99 -1.69
C ALA A 101 -4.43 -5.49 -1.94
N ARG A 102 -5.05 -4.70 -1.08
CA ARG A 102 -5.00 -3.23 -1.13
C ARG A 102 -4.84 -2.67 0.27
N TRP A 103 -4.15 -1.57 0.39
CA TRP A 103 -4.16 -0.76 1.58
C TRP A 103 -5.48 0.01 1.68
N SER A 104 -5.97 0.28 2.90
CA SER A 104 -7.17 1.10 3.13
C SER A 104 -6.97 2.56 2.72
N GLN A 105 -5.71 3.02 2.77
CA GLN A 105 -5.24 4.34 2.35
C GLN A 105 -3.86 4.20 1.67
N PRO A 106 -3.38 5.20 0.91
CA PRO A 106 -2.02 5.20 0.40
C PRO A 106 -0.99 4.95 1.50
N PRO A 107 0.07 4.15 1.25
CA PRO A 107 1.09 3.82 2.26
C PRO A 107 1.72 5.03 2.96
N ALA A 108 1.92 6.14 2.23
CA ALA A 108 2.42 7.39 2.81
C ALA A 108 1.51 7.91 3.93
N GLN A 109 0.19 7.86 3.74
CA GLN A 109 -0.78 8.32 4.77
C GLN A 109 -0.79 7.41 5.99
N LEU A 110 -0.73 6.08 5.78
CA LEU A 110 -0.65 5.11 6.88
C LEU A 110 0.63 5.29 7.68
N LEU A 111 1.77 5.48 7.01
CA LEU A 111 3.05 5.69 7.69
C LEU A 111 3.10 7.06 8.37
N GLN A 112 2.58 8.11 7.76
CA GLN A 112 2.48 9.44 8.38
C GLN A 112 1.64 9.39 9.67
N GLN A 113 0.52 8.66 9.65
CA GLN A 113 -0.28 8.45 10.87
C GLN A 113 0.53 7.72 11.94
N ARG A 114 1.27 6.66 11.59
CA ARG A 114 2.13 5.94 12.53
C ARG A 114 3.25 6.82 13.10
N LEU A 115 3.87 7.67 12.28
CA LEU A 115 4.86 8.65 12.75
C LEU A 115 4.23 9.65 13.72
N ARG A 116 3.05 10.17 13.41
CA ARG A 116 2.32 11.11 14.27
C ARG A 116 1.99 10.49 15.63
N GLU A 117 1.53 9.24 15.67
CA GLU A 117 1.26 8.49 16.88
C GLU A 117 2.54 8.34 17.74
N GLN A 118 3.63 7.88 17.13
CA GLN A 118 4.89 7.65 17.84
C GLN A 118 5.53 8.93 18.36
N LEU A 119 5.58 9.99 17.56
CA LEU A 119 6.10 11.29 17.97
C LEU A 119 5.21 11.91 19.05
N GLY A 120 3.89 11.73 18.94
CA GLY A 120 2.88 12.23 19.87
C GLY A 120 2.96 11.66 21.29
N LEU A 121 3.68 10.55 21.50
CA LEU A 121 3.90 10.00 22.85
C LEU A 121 4.64 10.96 23.77
N ARG A 122 5.43 11.89 23.25
CA ARG A 122 6.29 12.78 24.04
C ARG A 122 6.19 14.26 23.74
N ARG A 123 5.50 14.65 22.64
CA ARG A 123 5.40 16.05 22.20
C ARG A 123 4.10 16.31 21.46
N ALA A 124 3.68 17.56 21.38
CA ALA A 124 2.65 17.98 20.46
C ALA A 124 3.18 17.89 19.01
N VAL A 125 2.41 17.20 18.13
CA VAL A 125 2.71 17.08 16.69
C VAL A 125 1.71 17.94 15.92
N LEU A 126 2.19 19.05 15.40
CA LEU A 126 1.41 20.01 14.64
C LEU A 126 1.44 19.63 13.15
N LYS A 127 0.43 20.05 12.39
CA LYS A 127 0.53 20.04 10.94
C LYS A 127 1.32 21.25 10.48
N ALA A 128 2.20 21.09 9.50
CA ALA A 128 3.01 22.19 8.99
C ALA A 128 2.16 23.31 8.40
N ASP A 129 1.03 22.97 7.78
CA ASP A 129 0.15 23.91 7.07
C ASP A 129 -0.87 24.60 8.00
N ASP A 130 -1.20 24.03 9.17
CA ASP A 130 -2.22 24.54 10.08
C ASP A 130 -1.70 25.66 11.01
N GLY A 131 -0.74 26.47 10.57
CA GLY A 131 -0.26 27.60 11.35
C GLY A 131 0.75 27.20 12.43
N ALA A 132 1.57 26.17 12.17
CA ALA A 132 2.73 25.82 13.02
C ALA A 132 3.61 27.06 13.31
N ALA A 133 3.63 28.05 12.40
CA ALA A 133 4.25 29.37 12.59
C ALA A 133 3.63 30.17 13.75
N GLN A 134 2.40 29.89 14.16
CA GLN A 134 1.71 30.57 15.28
C GLN A 134 1.88 29.84 16.61
N ALA A 135 2.28 28.57 16.59
CA ALA A 135 2.49 27.74 17.78
C ALA A 135 3.88 28.01 18.39
N ARG A 136 4.14 29.25 18.76
CA ARG A 136 5.37 29.62 19.46
C ARG A 136 5.35 29.08 20.88
N GLU A 137 6.42 28.43 21.29
CA GLU A 137 6.57 27.91 22.65
C GLU A 137 7.16 29.01 23.57
N PRO A 138 6.37 29.59 24.47
CA PRO A 138 6.87 30.65 25.35
C PRO A 138 8.03 30.16 26.25
N ALA A 139 7.99 28.90 26.69
CA ALA A 139 9.04 28.29 27.51
C ALA A 139 10.38 28.18 26.78
N GLN A 140 10.40 28.30 25.45
CA GLN A 140 11.61 28.24 24.60
C GLN A 140 11.92 29.58 23.93
N GLY A 141 11.51 30.70 24.52
CA GLY A 141 11.82 32.03 24.01
C GLY A 141 11.06 32.39 22.73
N ASN A 142 9.83 31.95 22.56
CA ASN A 142 9.00 32.17 21.38
C ASN A 142 9.57 31.62 20.07
N LYS A 143 10.40 30.59 20.12
CA LYS A 143 10.91 29.90 18.92
C LYS A 143 9.76 29.17 18.21
N LEU A 144 9.89 29.14 16.89
CA LEU A 144 9.00 28.33 16.05
C LEU A 144 9.36 26.84 16.23
N PRO A 145 8.36 25.93 16.13
CA PRO A 145 8.62 24.50 16.09
C PRO A 145 9.56 24.12 14.94
N LEU A 146 10.41 23.13 15.18
CA LEU A 146 11.13 22.48 14.08
C LEU A 146 10.12 21.83 13.12
N VAL A 147 10.46 21.80 11.85
CA VAL A 147 9.64 21.13 10.81
C VAL A 147 10.32 19.83 10.40
N LEU A 148 9.60 18.73 10.49
CA LEU A 148 10.00 17.42 9.98
C LEU A 148 9.32 17.19 8.63
N ARG A 149 10.12 16.99 7.59
CA ARG A 149 9.68 16.57 6.24
C ARG A 149 10.12 15.13 6.01
N THR A 150 9.26 14.35 5.39
CA THR A 150 9.50 12.92 5.14
C THR A 150 9.17 12.55 3.70
N GLU A 151 10.03 11.71 3.10
CA GLU A 151 9.89 11.20 1.74
C GLU A 151 9.95 9.66 1.78
N LEU A 152 8.86 9.00 1.40
CA LEU A 152 8.78 7.54 1.34
C LEU A 152 9.37 7.07 0.00
N GLU A 153 10.59 6.53 0.03
CA GLU A 153 11.34 6.12 -1.15
C GLU A 153 11.07 4.65 -1.55
N GLU A 154 10.75 3.77 -0.59
CA GLU A 154 10.42 2.36 -0.84
C GLU A 154 9.42 1.86 0.19
N PHE A 155 8.42 1.09 -0.27
CA PHE A 155 7.44 0.43 0.57
C PHE A 155 6.93 -0.82 -0.15
N SER A 156 7.65 -1.93 0.00
CA SER A 156 7.33 -3.16 -0.71
C SER A 156 7.62 -4.42 0.08
N HIS A 157 6.93 -5.49 -0.26
CA HIS A 157 7.25 -6.84 0.17
C HIS A 157 8.37 -7.38 -0.73
N LEU A 158 9.59 -7.46 -0.22
CA LEU A 158 10.80 -7.85 -0.94
C LEU A 158 11.05 -9.34 -0.78
N PHE A 159 11.12 -10.07 -1.89
CA PHE A 159 11.48 -11.48 -1.94
C PHE A 159 12.96 -11.64 -2.31
N THR A 160 13.75 -12.24 -1.43
CA THR A 160 15.16 -12.61 -1.68
C THR A 160 15.27 -14.02 -2.28
N SER A 161 14.26 -14.87 -2.07
CA SER A 161 14.06 -16.18 -2.70
C SER A 161 12.56 -16.46 -2.81
N PRO A 162 12.11 -17.55 -3.46
CA PRO A 162 10.69 -17.93 -3.50
C PRO A 162 10.03 -18.12 -2.12
N SER A 163 10.82 -18.47 -1.09
CA SER A 163 10.33 -18.76 0.26
C SER A 163 10.78 -17.74 1.31
N GLU A 164 11.72 -16.87 1.00
CA GLU A 164 12.25 -15.86 1.93
C GLU A 164 11.88 -14.46 1.48
N SER A 165 11.28 -13.71 2.38
CA SER A 165 10.82 -12.35 2.09
C SER A 165 10.77 -11.48 3.33
N ALA A 166 10.74 -10.16 3.12
CA ALA A 166 10.67 -9.17 4.18
C ALA A 166 9.84 -7.95 3.75
N GLY A 167 9.19 -7.30 4.69
CA GLY A 167 8.65 -5.96 4.49
C GLY A 167 9.80 -4.96 4.49
N MET A 168 9.98 -4.24 3.39
CA MET A 168 11.03 -3.23 3.18
C MET A 168 10.43 -1.83 3.20
N VAL A 169 10.94 -0.97 4.09
CA VAL A 169 10.57 0.45 4.14
C VAL A 169 11.85 1.28 4.08
N ARG A 170 11.88 2.25 3.17
CA ARG A 170 12.94 3.25 3.06
C ARG A 170 12.34 4.64 3.10
N LEU A 171 12.78 5.45 4.04
CA LEU A 171 12.27 6.78 4.30
C LEU A 171 13.44 7.75 4.46
N ARG A 172 13.39 8.89 3.77
CA ARG A 172 14.25 10.05 4.03
C ARG A 172 13.53 11.00 4.96
N ALA A 173 14.22 11.47 6.00
CA ALA A 173 13.70 12.45 6.94
C ALA A 173 14.63 13.66 6.98
N THR A 174 14.06 14.86 6.92
CA THR A 174 14.77 16.14 6.97
C THR A 174 14.15 17.02 8.05
N VAL A 175 14.96 17.50 8.98
CA VAL A 175 14.56 18.45 10.03
C VAL A 175 15.12 19.82 9.68
N VAL A 176 14.23 20.81 9.62
CA VAL A 176 14.59 22.21 9.38
C VAL A 176 14.10 23.10 10.50
N GLU A 177 14.82 24.18 10.75
CA GLU A 177 14.44 25.29 11.63
C GLU A 177 14.02 26.49 10.78
N LEU A 178 12.86 27.05 11.11
CA LEU A 178 12.39 28.28 10.47
C LEU A 178 13.01 29.50 11.16
N THR A 179 13.79 30.28 10.42
CA THR A 179 14.46 31.49 10.93
C THR A 179 13.94 32.72 10.17
N PRO A 180 14.15 33.93 10.68
CA PRO A 180 13.80 35.18 9.95
C PRO A 180 14.50 35.31 8.59
N SER A 181 15.65 34.68 8.41
CA SER A 181 16.44 34.66 7.17
C SER A 181 16.10 33.51 6.23
N GLY A 182 15.14 32.62 6.59
CA GLY A 182 14.74 31.46 5.82
C GLY A 182 14.86 30.15 6.62
N GLU A 183 14.95 29.04 5.92
CA GLU A 183 15.09 27.71 6.51
C GLU A 183 16.55 27.38 6.79
N SER A 184 16.82 26.78 7.94
CA SER A 184 18.12 26.25 8.31
C SER A 184 18.03 24.72 8.49
N LEU A 185 18.87 23.98 7.78
CA LEU A 185 18.93 22.52 7.92
C LEU A 185 19.52 22.15 9.29
N ARG A 186 18.76 21.37 10.06
CA ARG A 186 19.21 20.81 11.36
C ARG A 186 19.76 19.41 11.20
N GLY A 187 19.21 18.61 10.30
CA GLY A 187 19.69 17.29 9.99
C GLY A 187 18.87 16.58 8.92
N GLN A 188 19.51 15.61 8.26
CA GLN A 188 18.86 14.72 7.30
C GLN A 188 19.39 13.31 7.50
N ARG A 189 18.50 12.31 7.41
CA ARG A 189 18.84 10.90 7.53
C ARG A 189 17.93 10.03 6.66
N VAL A 190 18.50 8.95 6.11
CA VAL A 190 17.74 7.89 5.46
C VAL A 190 17.61 6.72 6.43
N PHE A 191 16.40 6.28 6.65
CA PHE A 191 16.05 5.10 7.44
C PHE A 191 15.72 3.96 6.49
N ILE A 192 16.30 2.78 6.72
CA ILE A 192 16.05 1.57 5.95
C ILE A 192 15.74 0.48 6.97
N VAL A 193 14.51 -0.03 6.95
CA VAL A 193 14.07 -1.08 7.86
C VAL A 193 13.53 -2.25 7.07
N GLN A 194 13.95 -3.45 7.43
CA GLN A 194 13.45 -4.70 6.89
C GLN A 194 12.97 -5.59 8.03
N GLN A 195 11.74 -6.11 7.90
CA GLN A 195 11.17 -7.08 8.83
C GLN A 195 10.84 -8.39 8.10
N PRO A 196 11.32 -9.54 8.59
CA PRO A 196 11.00 -10.82 7.97
C PRO A 196 9.49 -11.04 7.88
N ALA A 197 9.02 -11.50 6.73
CA ALA A 197 7.63 -11.91 6.57
C ALA A 197 7.45 -13.34 7.08
N LYS A 198 6.35 -13.60 7.78
CA LYS A 198 6.02 -14.94 8.32
C LYS A 198 5.54 -15.91 7.24
N SER A 199 5.05 -15.39 6.12
CA SER A 199 4.61 -16.15 4.94
C SER A 199 4.93 -15.38 3.67
N ALA A 200 5.17 -16.12 2.59
CA ALA A 200 5.51 -15.59 1.27
C ALA A 200 4.25 -15.19 0.46
N ASP A 201 3.34 -14.48 1.09
CA ASP A 201 2.06 -14.04 0.52
C ASP A 201 1.73 -12.58 0.91
N ALA A 202 0.61 -12.06 0.41
CA ALA A 202 0.20 -10.69 0.68
C ALA A 202 0.00 -10.41 2.19
N ALA A 203 -0.58 -11.35 2.94
CA ALA A 203 -0.84 -11.17 4.36
C ALA A 203 0.46 -11.12 5.18
N GLY A 204 1.42 -12.01 4.87
CA GLY A 204 2.76 -11.98 5.46
C GLY A 204 3.51 -10.69 5.15
N GLY A 205 3.46 -10.24 3.90
CA GLY A 205 4.05 -8.97 3.47
C GLY A 205 3.46 -7.76 4.17
N VAL A 206 2.13 -7.70 4.29
CA VAL A 206 1.41 -6.65 5.02
C VAL A 206 1.83 -6.60 6.48
N ALA A 207 1.85 -7.74 7.17
CA ALA A 207 2.27 -7.81 8.57
C ALA A 207 3.73 -7.35 8.76
N ALA A 208 4.62 -7.76 7.86
CA ALA A 208 6.02 -7.37 7.88
C ALA A 208 6.21 -5.87 7.61
N LEU A 209 5.47 -5.29 6.66
CA LEU A 209 5.48 -3.85 6.37
C LEU A 209 4.94 -3.02 7.53
N ALA A 210 3.87 -3.46 8.19
CA ALA A 210 3.35 -2.79 9.40
C ALA A 210 4.36 -2.82 10.55
N ALA A 211 5.06 -3.96 10.76
CA ALA A 211 6.11 -4.09 11.75
C ALA A 211 7.33 -3.21 11.43
N ALA A 212 7.78 -3.20 10.16
CA ALA A 212 8.85 -2.33 9.70
C ALA A 212 8.52 -0.85 9.89
N SER A 213 7.29 -0.45 9.58
CA SER A 213 6.79 0.92 9.80
C SER A 213 6.82 1.33 11.27
N SER A 214 6.45 0.43 12.17
CA SER A 214 6.46 0.69 13.62
C SER A 214 7.87 0.84 14.16
N GLN A 215 8.81 -0.02 13.73
CA GLN A 215 10.24 0.10 14.08
C GLN A 215 10.82 1.41 13.54
N LEU A 216 10.60 1.72 12.27
CA LEU A 216 11.07 2.95 11.64
C LEU A 216 10.57 4.19 12.38
N ALA A 217 9.29 4.21 12.78
CA ALA A 217 8.73 5.32 13.54
C ALA A 217 9.43 5.52 14.89
N GLY A 218 9.78 4.44 15.59
CA GLY A 218 10.56 4.49 16.83
C GLY A 218 11.99 5.04 16.63
N GLU A 219 12.69 4.54 15.59
CA GLU A 219 14.04 4.99 15.26
C GLU A 219 14.08 6.46 14.83
N LEU A 220 13.08 6.88 14.02
CA LEU A 220 12.94 8.27 13.60
C LEU A 220 12.65 9.19 14.79
N ALA A 221 11.74 8.79 15.69
CA ALA A 221 11.43 9.59 16.90
C ALA A 221 12.67 9.79 17.77
N ALA A 222 13.47 8.75 17.99
CA ALA A 222 14.71 8.84 18.74
C ALA A 222 15.75 9.77 18.07
N TRP A 223 15.85 9.70 16.72
CA TRP A 223 16.75 10.57 15.98
C TRP A 223 16.31 12.05 16.04
N VAL A 224 15.01 12.32 15.91
CA VAL A 224 14.47 13.69 16.01
C VAL A 224 14.69 14.28 17.39
N GLU A 225 14.67 13.48 18.47
CA GLU A 225 15.06 13.95 19.83
C GLU A 225 16.51 14.41 19.87
N GLN A 226 17.43 13.69 19.22
CA GLN A 226 18.86 14.03 19.17
C GLN A 226 19.12 15.31 18.36
N VAL A 227 18.45 15.47 17.22
CA VAL A 227 18.61 16.63 16.33
C VAL A 227 17.97 17.90 16.92
N GLY A 228 16.94 17.75 17.75
CA GLY A 228 16.18 18.83 18.36
C GLY A 228 16.79 19.40 19.65
N GLN A 229 17.92 18.82 20.10
CA GLN A 229 18.70 19.35 21.25
C GLN A 229 19.69 20.40 20.78
#